data_71b3974fffc4394f9c1565d2aabf72c9
#
_entry.id   71b3974fffc4394f9c1565d2aabf72c9
#
_cell.length_a   1.000
_cell.length_b   1.000
_cell.length_c   1.000
_cell.angle_alpha   90.00
_cell.angle_beta   90.00
_cell.angle_gamma   90.00
#
_symmetry.space_group_name_H-M   'P 1'
#
loop_
_entity.id
_entity.type
_entity.pdbx_description
1 polymer ?
#
loop_
_entity_poly.entity_id
_entity_poly.type
_entity_poly.pdbx_seq_one_letter_code
_entity_poly.pdbx_strand_id
1 'polypeptide(L)'
;MTTDFDAIVVGAGSVGLACGYALARNGQNVAVLERERRVGAGISSRNSEVIHAGLHYPPGSLKARFCVEGRRLLYAFLDRHHVAYDKCGKLIVATQDSELAALDALAARGEANGVEGVTRLDAAQTLALEPALRTVGALHSAESGVFDAHGYMDALVGEIEAHGGAVVLNSPFLGATPAAEQIEVRIGGDEPSTVTTRRLILAGGLQAQEMAATVHGFPADRIPALHFGKGSYFALTGHAPFQRLVYPPPIPGALGIHYRRDLGGQARFGPDLEYVDALDYQVDPQRMRYFEDYVRRFWPGLPDGALTPDYAGIRPKLH
;
A
#
# COMPACT_ATOMS: atom_id res chain seq x y z
N MET A 1 36.55 -13.03 -4.24
CA MET A 1 36.17 -13.52 -2.89
C MET A 1 34.74 -14.01 -2.95
N THR A 2 34.39 -15.08 -2.24
CA THR A 2 33.00 -15.54 -2.12
C THR A 2 32.33 -14.71 -0.99
N THR A 3 31.19 -14.11 -1.29
CA THR A 3 30.34 -13.45 -0.28
C THR A 3 29.43 -14.48 0.37
N ASP A 4 28.96 -14.21 1.61
CA ASP A 4 27.99 -15.08 2.32
C ASP A 4 26.64 -15.12 1.59
N PHE A 5 26.25 -13.98 1.01
CA PHE A 5 25.00 -13.84 0.23
C PHE A 5 25.23 -13.13 -1.10
N ASP A 6 24.41 -13.44 -2.10
CA ASP A 6 24.34 -12.64 -3.33
C ASP A 6 23.60 -11.33 -3.12
N ALA A 7 22.57 -11.35 -2.26
CA ALA A 7 21.82 -10.17 -1.89
C ALA A 7 21.28 -10.23 -0.44
N ILE A 8 21.31 -9.09 0.22
CA ILE A 8 20.62 -8.88 1.49
C ILE A 8 19.53 -7.82 1.26
N VAL A 9 18.30 -8.13 1.69
CA VAL A 9 17.16 -7.21 1.71
C VAL A 9 16.87 -6.85 3.16
N VAL A 10 16.76 -5.57 3.47
CA VAL A 10 16.47 -5.08 4.82
C VAL A 10 15.02 -4.61 4.89
N GLY A 11 14.24 -5.26 5.74
CA GLY A 11 12.80 -5.05 5.94
C GLY A 11 11.94 -6.11 5.26
N ALA A 12 11.21 -6.89 6.06
CA ALA A 12 10.27 -7.91 5.61
C ALA A 12 8.82 -7.40 5.54
N GLY A 13 8.64 -6.17 5.04
CA GLY A 13 7.36 -5.70 4.53
C GLY A 13 7.09 -6.24 3.12
N SER A 14 5.89 -6.00 2.56
CA SER A 14 5.49 -6.50 1.23
C SER A 14 6.48 -6.14 0.12
N VAL A 15 7.12 -4.97 0.16
CA VAL A 15 8.12 -4.57 -0.84
C VAL A 15 9.42 -5.37 -0.69
N GLY A 16 9.96 -5.48 0.53
CA GLY A 16 11.19 -6.23 0.77
C GLY A 16 11.03 -7.72 0.48
N LEU A 17 9.91 -8.32 0.92
CA LEU A 17 9.60 -9.72 0.61
C LEU A 17 9.46 -9.96 -0.90
N ALA A 18 8.80 -9.05 -1.64
CA ALA A 18 8.69 -9.16 -3.09
C ALA A 18 10.06 -9.06 -3.79
N CYS A 19 10.96 -8.18 -3.29
CA CYS A 19 12.35 -8.11 -3.77
C CYS A 19 13.11 -9.41 -3.46
N GLY A 20 13.01 -9.92 -2.23
CA GLY A 20 13.62 -11.18 -1.81
C GLY A 20 13.17 -12.35 -2.67
N TYR A 21 11.85 -12.47 -2.88
CA TYR A 21 11.28 -13.49 -3.76
C TYR A 21 11.80 -13.39 -5.19
N ALA A 22 11.80 -12.19 -5.78
CA ALA A 22 12.28 -12.01 -7.14
C ALA A 22 13.74 -12.41 -7.32
N LEU A 23 14.59 -12.15 -6.32
CA LEU A 23 16.00 -12.52 -6.32
C LEU A 23 16.19 -14.03 -6.10
N ALA A 24 15.54 -14.61 -5.09
CA ALA A 24 15.64 -16.05 -4.77
C ALA A 24 15.16 -16.92 -5.95
N ARG A 25 14.02 -16.56 -6.55
CA ARG A 25 13.48 -17.23 -7.74
C ARG A 25 14.45 -17.21 -8.93
N ASN A 26 15.33 -16.21 -9.01
CA ASN A 26 16.39 -16.15 -10.03
C ASN A 26 17.68 -16.88 -9.61
N GLY A 27 17.63 -17.74 -8.59
CA GLY A 27 18.74 -18.59 -8.16
C GLY A 27 19.80 -17.87 -7.33
N GLN A 28 19.50 -16.68 -6.78
CA GLN A 28 20.44 -15.98 -5.91
C GLN A 28 20.28 -16.46 -4.46
N ASN A 29 21.40 -16.55 -3.74
CA ASN A 29 21.41 -16.76 -2.29
C ASN A 29 21.02 -15.45 -1.59
N VAL A 30 19.81 -15.40 -1.01
CA VAL A 30 19.18 -14.17 -0.47
C VAL A 30 18.86 -14.33 1.00
N ALA A 31 19.18 -13.31 1.80
CA ALA A 31 18.63 -13.13 3.15
C ALA A 31 17.75 -11.88 3.18
N VAL A 32 16.54 -11.99 3.76
CA VAL A 32 15.66 -10.87 4.10
C VAL A 32 15.72 -10.67 5.60
N LEU A 33 16.22 -9.52 6.05
CA LEU A 33 16.37 -9.20 7.47
C LEU A 33 15.17 -8.39 7.96
N GLU A 34 14.58 -8.80 9.08
CA GLU A 34 13.51 -8.07 9.75
C GLU A 34 13.84 -7.84 11.22
N ARG A 35 13.70 -6.60 11.69
CA ARG A 35 13.97 -6.26 13.09
C ARG A 35 12.91 -6.73 14.06
N GLU A 36 11.67 -6.88 13.57
CA GLU A 36 10.53 -7.30 14.39
C GLU A 36 10.42 -8.84 14.47
N ARG A 37 9.56 -9.31 15.36
CA ARG A 37 9.28 -10.75 15.55
C ARG A 37 8.35 -11.35 14.50
N ARG A 38 7.89 -10.57 13.57
CA ARG A 38 6.98 -10.99 12.48
C ARG A 38 7.18 -10.14 11.24
N VAL A 39 6.86 -10.70 10.10
CA VAL A 39 6.83 -9.97 8.83
C VAL A 39 5.71 -8.93 8.82
N GLY A 40 5.85 -7.90 8.00
CA GLY A 40 4.80 -6.92 7.74
C GLY A 40 4.40 -6.03 8.92
N ALA A 41 5.15 -5.99 10.03
CA ALA A 41 4.77 -5.27 11.24
C ALA A 41 4.62 -3.75 11.06
N GLY A 42 5.23 -3.17 10.02
CA GLY A 42 5.17 -1.74 9.70
C GLY A 42 3.98 -1.33 8.83
N ILE A 43 4.26 -0.58 7.77
CA ILE A 43 3.25 -0.02 6.83
C ILE A 43 2.39 -1.13 6.19
N SER A 44 2.96 -2.30 5.96
CA SER A 44 2.30 -3.41 5.26
C SER A 44 1.10 -4.00 6.00
N SER A 45 1.00 -3.80 7.32
CA SER A 45 -0.18 -4.18 8.12
C SER A 45 -1.13 -3.02 8.43
N ARG A 46 -0.84 -1.80 7.93
CA ARG A 46 -1.59 -0.58 8.25
C ARG A 46 -1.94 0.20 6.98
N ASN A 47 -2.62 -0.45 6.07
CA ASN A 47 -3.02 0.08 4.77
C ASN A 47 -4.46 -0.30 4.43
N SER A 48 -4.94 0.09 3.26
CA SER A 48 -6.33 -0.18 2.82
C SER A 48 -6.50 -1.55 2.17
N GLU A 49 -5.44 -2.34 1.97
CA GLU A 49 -5.45 -3.63 1.25
C GLU A 49 -6.07 -3.56 -0.15
N VAL A 50 -6.02 -2.38 -0.77
CA VAL A 50 -6.63 -2.12 -2.06
C VAL A 50 -5.64 -2.41 -3.19
N ILE A 51 -6.07 -3.23 -4.15
CA ILE A 51 -5.40 -3.41 -5.43
C ILE A 51 -5.82 -2.25 -6.33
N HIS A 52 -4.88 -1.33 -6.58
CA HIS A 52 -5.12 -0.17 -7.44
C HIS A 52 -4.90 -0.51 -8.91
N ALA A 53 -5.75 0.04 -9.80
CA ALA A 53 -5.64 -0.18 -11.23
C ALA A 53 -4.60 0.70 -11.94
N GLY A 54 -4.25 1.88 -11.38
CA GLY A 54 -3.26 2.80 -11.98
C GLY A 54 -3.83 4.14 -12.45
N LEU A 55 -5.08 4.48 -12.14
CA LEU A 55 -5.78 5.68 -12.61
C LEU A 55 -5.20 7.01 -12.13
N HIS A 56 -4.64 7.03 -10.91
CA HIS A 56 -4.34 8.28 -10.19
C HIS A 56 -2.93 8.84 -10.46
N TYR A 57 -2.07 8.08 -11.12
CA TYR A 57 -0.66 8.45 -11.28
C TYR A 57 -0.39 9.16 -12.61
N PRO A 58 0.54 10.14 -12.62
CA PRO A 58 0.91 10.82 -13.86
C PRO A 58 1.41 9.83 -14.92
N PRO A 59 0.97 9.94 -16.19
CA PRO A 59 1.45 9.10 -17.26
C PRO A 59 2.98 9.19 -17.43
N GLY A 60 3.61 8.05 -17.74
CA GLY A 60 5.06 7.93 -17.87
C GLY A 60 5.82 7.82 -16.54
N SER A 61 5.17 8.03 -15.38
CA SER A 61 5.82 7.84 -14.08
C SER A 61 6.05 6.36 -13.76
N LEU A 62 7.10 6.07 -12.96
CA LEU A 62 7.35 4.72 -12.44
C LEU A 62 6.16 4.20 -11.63
N LYS A 63 5.46 5.09 -10.89
CA LYS A 63 4.24 4.73 -10.15
C LYS A 63 3.13 4.24 -11.08
N ALA A 64 2.89 4.91 -12.20
CA ALA A 64 1.88 4.49 -13.17
C ALA A 64 2.24 3.11 -13.74
N ARG A 65 3.47 2.96 -14.26
CA ARG A 65 3.95 1.72 -14.84
C ARG A 65 3.88 0.55 -13.85
N PHE A 66 4.49 0.71 -12.67
CA PHE A 66 4.53 -0.37 -11.69
C PHE A 66 3.17 -0.66 -11.05
N CYS A 67 2.23 0.30 -11.02
CA CYS A 67 0.88 0.02 -10.55
C CYS A 67 0.13 -0.90 -11.53
N VAL A 68 0.21 -0.64 -12.84
CA VAL A 68 -0.45 -1.45 -13.87
C VAL A 68 0.19 -2.83 -13.99
N GLU A 69 1.53 -2.89 -14.15
CA GLU A 69 2.27 -4.15 -14.23
C GLU A 69 2.14 -4.96 -12.94
N GLY A 70 2.34 -4.30 -11.78
CA GLY A 70 2.28 -4.93 -10.46
C GLY A 70 0.91 -5.48 -10.12
N ARG A 71 -0.18 -4.82 -10.53
CA ARG A 71 -1.53 -5.34 -10.37
C ARG A 71 -1.71 -6.68 -11.08
N ARG A 72 -1.26 -6.78 -12.34
CA ARG A 72 -1.35 -8.03 -13.13
C ARG A 72 -0.55 -9.14 -12.47
N LEU A 73 0.68 -8.84 -12.04
CA LEU A 73 1.54 -9.79 -11.34
C LEU A 73 0.95 -10.19 -9.98
N LEU A 74 0.34 -9.25 -9.26
CA LEU A 74 -0.28 -9.50 -7.96
C LEU A 74 -1.46 -10.47 -8.11
N TYR A 75 -2.42 -10.22 -8.98
CA TYR A 75 -3.53 -11.16 -9.20
C TYR A 75 -3.04 -12.55 -9.60
N ALA A 76 -2.08 -12.65 -10.51
CA ALA A 76 -1.50 -13.94 -10.91
C ALA A 76 -0.77 -14.65 -9.76
N PHE A 77 -0.16 -13.90 -8.85
CA PHE A 77 0.46 -14.45 -7.65
C PHE A 77 -0.58 -14.94 -6.64
N LEU A 78 -1.60 -14.11 -6.36
CA LEU A 78 -2.69 -14.45 -5.44
C LEU A 78 -3.41 -15.74 -5.88
N ASP A 79 -3.74 -15.86 -7.17
CA ASP A 79 -4.35 -17.07 -7.74
C ASP A 79 -3.45 -18.29 -7.55
N ARG A 80 -2.18 -18.18 -7.88
CA ARG A 80 -1.21 -19.30 -7.80
C ARG A 80 -1.04 -19.82 -6.37
N HIS A 81 -1.07 -18.91 -5.39
CA HIS A 81 -0.81 -19.24 -3.99
C HIS A 81 -2.09 -19.35 -3.15
N HIS A 82 -3.27 -19.30 -3.80
CA HIS A 82 -4.58 -19.38 -3.14
C HIS A 82 -4.73 -18.33 -2.02
N VAL A 83 -4.14 -17.15 -2.19
CA VAL A 83 -4.31 -16.02 -1.28
C VAL A 83 -5.65 -15.34 -1.60
N ALA A 84 -6.45 -15.12 -0.57
CA ALA A 84 -7.79 -14.56 -0.74
C ALA A 84 -7.76 -13.12 -1.29
N TYR A 85 -8.63 -12.84 -2.26
CA TYR A 85 -8.89 -11.50 -2.77
C TYR A 85 -10.32 -11.39 -3.30
N ASP A 86 -10.80 -10.16 -3.44
CA ASP A 86 -12.07 -9.84 -4.10
C ASP A 86 -11.84 -8.75 -5.15
N LYS A 87 -12.03 -9.09 -6.43
CA LYS A 87 -11.96 -8.14 -7.55
C LYS A 87 -13.29 -7.39 -7.67
N CYS A 88 -13.71 -6.77 -6.58
CA CYS A 88 -15.01 -6.11 -6.43
C CYS A 88 -15.22 -4.88 -7.34
N GLY A 89 -14.15 -4.35 -7.92
CA GLY A 89 -14.20 -3.10 -8.67
C GLY A 89 -14.22 -1.86 -7.78
N LYS A 90 -14.10 -0.70 -8.45
CA LYS A 90 -14.10 0.62 -7.80
C LYS A 90 -14.96 1.60 -8.58
N LEU A 91 -15.75 2.37 -7.87
CA LEU A 91 -16.46 3.53 -8.39
C LEU A 91 -15.79 4.82 -7.89
N ILE A 92 -15.37 5.69 -8.80
CA ILE A 92 -15.02 7.07 -8.48
C ILE A 92 -16.28 7.90 -8.76
N VAL A 93 -16.92 8.42 -7.71
CA VAL A 93 -18.30 8.90 -7.74
C VAL A 93 -18.33 10.43 -7.69
N ALA A 94 -18.89 11.06 -8.73
CA ALA A 94 -19.23 12.49 -8.71
C ALA A 94 -20.59 12.69 -8.03
N THR A 95 -20.66 13.63 -7.08
CA THR A 95 -21.85 13.98 -6.34
C THR A 95 -22.50 15.27 -6.82
N GLN A 96 -21.82 15.99 -7.71
CA GLN A 96 -22.28 17.24 -8.34
C GLN A 96 -21.66 17.38 -9.74
N ASP A 97 -22.34 18.13 -10.63
CA ASP A 97 -21.93 18.25 -12.04
C ASP A 97 -20.53 18.82 -12.24
N SER A 98 -20.10 19.72 -11.35
CA SER A 98 -18.74 20.29 -11.39
C SER A 98 -17.62 19.26 -11.21
N GLU A 99 -17.91 18.07 -10.69
CA GLU A 99 -16.97 16.97 -10.49
C GLU A 99 -16.85 16.06 -11.72
N LEU A 100 -17.76 16.17 -12.72
CA LEU A 100 -17.78 15.29 -13.90
C LEU A 100 -16.51 15.40 -14.75
N ALA A 101 -16.01 16.62 -14.93
CA ALA A 101 -14.78 16.84 -15.69
C ALA A 101 -13.54 16.16 -15.05
N ALA A 102 -13.52 16.01 -13.71
CA ALA A 102 -12.47 15.29 -13.01
C ALA A 102 -12.51 13.78 -13.30
N LEU A 103 -13.71 13.19 -13.50
CA LEU A 103 -13.87 11.80 -13.92
C LEU A 103 -13.34 11.58 -15.33
N ASP A 104 -13.63 12.51 -16.25
CA ASP A 104 -13.17 12.44 -17.64
C ASP A 104 -11.64 12.55 -17.72
N ALA A 105 -11.04 13.45 -16.93
CA ALA A 105 -9.60 13.56 -16.81
C ALA A 105 -8.95 12.29 -16.23
N LEU A 106 -9.60 11.62 -15.26
CA LEU A 106 -9.14 10.35 -14.73
C LEU A 106 -9.26 9.22 -15.75
N ALA A 107 -10.33 9.17 -16.54
CA ALA A 107 -10.50 8.19 -17.60
C ALA A 107 -9.38 8.31 -18.65
N ALA A 108 -9.13 9.53 -19.15
CA ALA A 108 -8.05 9.80 -20.10
C ALA A 108 -6.66 9.43 -19.52
N ARG A 109 -6.43 9.71 -18.24
CA ARG A 109 -5.19 9.32 -17.55
C ARG A 109 -5.06 7.80 -17.43
N GLY A 110 -6.15 7.10 -17.13
CA GLY A 110 -6.21 5.65 -17.10
C GLY A 110 -5.84 5.02 -18.42
N GLU A 111 -6.42 5.53 -19.50
CA GLU A 111 -6.12 5.13 -20.89
C GLU A 111 -4.62 5.34 -21.20
N ALA A 112 -4.08 6.53 -20.92
CA ALA A 112 -2.68 6.85 -21.13
C ALA A 112 -1.72 5.96 -20.32
N ASN A 113 -2.16 5.43 -19.17
CA ASN A 113 -1.42 4.48 -18.34
C ASN A 113 -1.61 3.01 -18.75
N GLY A 114 -2.47 2.70 -19.74
CA GLY A 114 -2.79 1.34 -20.14
C GLY A 114 -3.62 0.57 -19.12
N VAL A 115 -4.50 1.27 -18.39
CA VAL A 115 -5.42 0.66 -17.41
C VAL A 115 -6.62 0.09 -18.16
N GLU A 116 -6.88 -1.20 -17.98
CA GLU A 116 -8.03 -1.90 -18.58
C GLU A 116 -9.29 -1.76 -17.72
N GLY A 117 -10.46 -2.00 -18.31
CA GLY A 117 -11.74 -2.10 -17.61
C GLY A 117 -12.20 -0.78 -16.97
N VAL A 118 -11.89 0.34 -17.60
CA VAL A 118 -12.34 1.67 -17.16
C VAL A 118 -13.56 2.07 -17.99
N THR A 119 -14.68 2.38 -17.33
CA THR A 119 -15.94 2.71 -17.99
C THR A 119 -16.58 3.92 -17.32
N ARG A 120 -17.02 4.90 -18.12
CA ARG A 120 -17.82 6.03 -17.67
C ARG A 120 -19.27 5.59 -17.51
N LEU A 121 -19.87 5.88 -16.35
CA LEU A 121 -21.25 5.56 -16.01
C LEU A 121 -22.03 6.85 -15.76
N ASP A 122 -23.27 6.89 -16.21
CA ASP A 122 -24.25 7.91 -15.81
C ASP A 122 -24.82 7.60 -14.40
N ALA A 123 -25.69 8.49 -13.91
CA ALA A 123 -26.29 8.32 -12.59
C ALA A 123 -27.13 7.04 -12.47
N ALA A 124 -27.93 6.71 -13.49
CA ALA A 124 -28.81 5.54 -13.48
C ALA A 124 -28.01 4.23 -13.48
N GLN A 125 -26.99 4.15 -14.32
CA GLN A 125 -26.05 3.02 -14.37
C GLN A 125 -25.30 2.85 -13.05
N THR A 126 -24.87 3.96 -12.44
CA THR A 126 -24.15 3.93 -11.14
C THR A 126 -25.06 3.45 -10.02
N LEU A 127 -26.30 3.95 -9.95
CA LEU A 127 -27.30 3.53 -8.96
C LEU A 127 -27.77 2.09 -9.15
N ALA A 128 -27.75 1.57 -10.37
CA ALA A 128 -28.02 0.15 -10.62
C ALA A 128 -26.94 -0.76 -10.01
N LEU A 129 -25.70 -0.28 -9.90
CA LEU A 129 -24.59 -1.01 -9.26
C LEU A 129 -24.58 -0.83 -7.73
N GLU A 130 -24.84 0.38 -7.23
CA GLU A 130 -24.79 0.74 -5.81
C GLU A 130 -25.96 1.68 -5.47
N PRO A 131 -27.14 1.13 -5.14
CA PRO A 131 -28.38 1.91 -4.98
C PRO A 131 -28.36 2.93 -3.81
N ALA A 132 -27.48 2.74 -2.84
CA ALA A 132 -27.38 3.64 -1.68
C ALA A 132 -26.58 4.92 -1.95
N LEU A 133 -25.95 5.05 -3.13
CA LEU A 133 -25.16 6.22 -3.48
C LEU A 133 -26.04 7.43 -3.80
N ARG A 134 -25.53 8.63 -3.50
CA ARG A 134 -25.92 9.87 -4.13
C ARG A 134 -24.88 10.23 -5.17
N THR A 135 -25.29 10.33 -6.44
CA THR A 135 -24.38 10.51 -7.56
C THR A 135 -25.03 11.19 -8.75
N VAL A 136 -24.24 11.92 -9.54
CA VAL A 136 -24.58 12.41 -10.88
C VAL A 136 -23.85 11.61 -11.97
N GLY A 137 -22.94 10.70 -11.59
CA GLY A 137 -22.21 9.80 -12.47
C GLY A 137 -20.94 9.29 -11.81
N ALA A 138 -20.33 8.26 -12.39
CA ALA A 138 -19.12 7.65 -11.87
C ALA A 138 -18.15 7.22 -12.96
N LEU A 139 -16.90 6.98 -12.58
CA LEU A 139 -15.93 6.22 -13.33
C LEU A 139 -15.77 4.85 -12.68
N HIS A 140 -16.11 3.78 -13.38
CA HIS A 140 -15.93 2.42 -12.91
C HIS A 140 -14.56 1.89 -13.33
N SER A 141 -13.84 1.27 -12.39
CA SER A 141 -12.58 0.58 -12.61
C SER A 141 -12.73 -0.88 -12.20
N ALA A 142 -12.96 -1.75 -13.17
CA ALA A 142 -13.22 -3.17 -12.95
C ALA A 142 -12.00 -3.92 -12.39
N GLU A 143 -10.80 -3.43 -12.67
CA GLU A 143 -9.53 -4.06 -12.27
C GLU A 143 -9.09 -3.75 -10.84
N SER A 144 -9.84 -2.94 -10.10
CA SER A 144 -9.59 -2.66 -8.69
C SER A 144 -10.20 -3.74 -7.80
N GLY A 145 -9.58 -3.98 -6.64
CA GLY A 145 -10.07 -4.98 -5.68
C GLY A 145 -9.46 -4.80 -4.31
N VAL A 146 -9.67 -5.78 -3.44
CA VAL A 146 -9.05 -5.91 -2.12
C VAL A 146 -8.44 -7.30 -2.00
N PHE A 147 -7.41 -7.45 -1.14
CA PHE A 147 -6.73 -8.73 -0.96
C PHE A 147 -6.25 -8.90 0.48
N ASP A 148 -5.98 -10.13 0.87
CA ASP A 148 -5.33 -10.45 2.14
C ASP A 148 -3.83 -10.12 2.04
N ALA A 149 -3.46 -8.94 2.58
CA ALA A 149 -2.07 -8.50 2.57
C ALA A 149 -1.16 -9.36 3.46
N HIS A 150 -1.70 -9.97 4.52
CA HIS A 150 -0.93 -10.87 5.39
C HIS A 150 -0.69 -12.21 4.71
N GLY A 151 -1.72 -12.86 4.16
CA GLY A 151 -1.59 -14.08 3.39
C GLY A 151 -0.65 -13.92 2.18
N TYR A 152 -0.66 -12.74 1.53
CA TYR A 152 0.31 -12.42 0.48
C TYR A 152 1.76 -12.41 0.99
N MET A 153 2.02 -11.78 2.14
CA MET A 153 3.37 -11.75 2.72
C MET A 153 3.82 -13.13 3.18
N ASP A 154 2.94 -13.94 3.78
CA ASP A 154 3.23 -15.30 4.19
C ASP A 154 3.56 -16.20 2.98
N ALA A 155 2.82 -16.05 1.88
CA ALA A 155 3.12 -16.74 0.63
C ALA A 155 4.48 -16.34 0.04
N LEU A 156 4.86 -15.05 0.12
CA LEU A 156 6.17 -14.58 -0.30
C LEU A 156 7.30 -15.16 0.55
N VAL A 157 7.10 -15.30 1.87
CA VAL A 157 8.07 -15.97 2.76
C VAL A 157 8.27 -17.41 2.32
N GLY A 158 7.17 -18.16 2.15
CA GLY A 158 7.25 -19.55 1.69
C GLY A 158 7.97 -19.70 0.35
N GLU A 159 7.74 -18.79 -0.59
CA GLU A 159 8.43 -18.78 -1.89
C GLU A 159 9.92 -18.46 -1.77
N ILE A 160 10.31 -17.52 -0.92
CA ILE A 160 11.74 -17.21 -0.66
C ILE A 160 12.44 -18.46 -0.14
N GLU A 161 11.86 -19.13 0.85
CA GLU A 161 12.42 -20.34 1.47
C GLU A 161 12.45 -21.54 0.51
N ALA A 162 11.40 -21.73 -0.29
CA ALA A 162 11.33 -22.78 -1.31
C ALA A 162 12.43 -22.63 -2.40
N HIS A 163 12.90 -21.41 -2.64
CA HIS A 163 13.99 -21.11 -3.56
C HIS A 163 15.36 -21.00 -2.88
N GLY A 164 15.48 -21.44 -1.61
CA GLY A 164 16.75 -21.49 -0.87
C GLY A 164 17.19 -20.17 -0.24
N GLY A 165 16.35 -19.14 -0.24
CA GLY A 165 16.56 -17.91 0.51
C GLY A 165 16.12 -18.06 1.97
N ALA A 166 16.36 -17.04 2.79
CA ALA A 166 15.97 -17.01 4.21
C ALA A 166 15.30 -15.69 4.59
N VAL A 167 14.29 -15.76 5.48
CA VAL A 167 13.72 -14.60 6.15
C VAL A 167 14.09 -14.66 7.62
N VAL A 168 14.90 -13.69 8.08
CA VAL A 168 15.51 -13.71 9.41
C VAL A 168 14.88 -12.61 10.26
N LEU A 169 14.07 -13.01 11.23
CA LEU A 169 13.38 -12.13 12.17
C LEU A 169 14.31 -11.74 13.34
N ASN A 170 13.92 -10.77 14.17
CA ASN A 170 14.73 -10.21 15.28
C ASN A 170 16.14 -9.79 14.85
N SER A 171 16.32 -9.38 13.61
CA SER A 171 17.61 -9.11 13.00
C SER A 171 17.68 -7.66 12.48
N PRO A 172 17.78 -6.67 13.40
CA PRO A 172 17.85 -5.27 13.00
C PRO A 172 19.14 -4.96 12.23
N PHE A 173 19.00 -4.26 11.12
CA PHE A 173 20.12 -3.71 10.37
C PHE A 173 20.76 -2.56 11.17
N LEU A 174 22.07 -2.67 11.44
CA LEU A 174 22.83 -1.67 12.19
C LEU A 174 23.69 -0.77 11.32
N GLY A 175 23.87 -1.13 10.05
CA GLY A 175 24.66 -0.37 9.11
C GLY A 175 25.43 -1.26 8.14
N ALA A 176 26.06 -0.64 7.14
CA ALA A 176 26.85 -1.36 6.16
C ALA A 176 28.10 -0.55 5.75
N THR A 177 29.13 -1.28 5.33
CA THR A 177 30.38 -0.71 4.82
C THR A 177 30.64 -1.29 3.41
N PRO A 178 30.42 -0.51 2.34
CA PRO A 178 30.78 -0.93 0.99
C PRO A 178 32.29 -1.03 0.83
N ALA A 179 32.74 -2.09 0.15
CA ALA A 179 34.10 -2.29 -0.32
C ALA A 179 34.11 -2.55 -1.83
N ALA A 180 35.26 -2.77 -2.47
CA ALA A 180 35.37 -2.84 -3.92
C ALA A 180 34.48 -3.92 -4.56
N GLU A 181 34.34 -5.10 -3.93
CA GLU A 181 33.61 -6.25 -4.50
C GLU A 181 32.49 -6.78 -3.60
N GLN A 182 32.33 -6.22 -2.43
CA GLN A 182 31.35 -6.69 -1.43
C GLN A 182 30.90 -5.56 -0.53
N ILE A 183 29.81 -5.79 0.17
CA ILE A 183 29.27 -4.91 1.20
C ILE A 183 29.27 -5.71 2.51
N GLU A 184 29.95 -5.22 3.53
CA GLU A 184 29.85 -5.75 4.87
C GLU A 184 28.59 -5.20 5.54
N VAL A 185 27.74 -6.07 6.06
CA VAL A 185 26.47 -5.72 6.70
C VAL A 185 26.50 -6.15 8.16
N ARG A 186 26.27 -5.21 9.07
CA ARG A 186 26.20 -5.45 10.51
C ARG A 186 24.74 -5.66 10.90
N ILE A 187 24.49 -6.75 11.59
CA ILE A 187 23.18 -7.20 12.06
C ILE A 187 23.21 -7.25 13.59
N GLY A 188 22.18 -6.71 14.23
CA GLY A 188 21.95 -6.82 15.67
C GLY A 188 20.94 -7.91 16.01
N GLY A 189 20.33 -7.81 17.18
CA GLY A 189 19.32 -8.75 17.68
C GLY A 189 19.91 -9.79 18.64
N ASP A 190 19.23 -10.94 18.72
CA ASP A 190 19.59 -11.98 19.69
C ASP A 190 20.96 -12.63 19.37
N GLU A 191 21.33 -12.70 18.09
CA GLU A 191 22.60 -13.21 17.58
C GLU A 191 23.29 -12.18 16.68
N PRO A 192 23.97 -11.16 17.28
CA PRO A 192 24.66 -10.15 16.50
C PRO A 192 25.73 -10.75 15.60
N SER A 193 25.74 -10.34 14.34
CA SER A 193 26.67 -10.87 13.34
C SER A 193 27.08 -9.82 12.30
N THR A 194 28.14 -10.13 11.57
CA THR A 194 28.57 -9.38 10.40
C THR A 194 28.67 -10.35 9.23
N VAL A 195 28.00 -10.03 8.14
CA VAL A 195 27.95 -10.85 6.93
C VAL A 195 28.30 -10.01 5.71
N THR A 196 28.66 -10.68 4.62
CA THR A 196 29.06 -10.04 3.36
C THR A 196 28.03 -10.32 2.26
N THR A 197 27.78 -9.32 1.43
CA THR A 197 26.88 -9.45 0.27
C THR A 197 27.38 -8.67 -0.94
N ARG A 198 26.93 -9.06 -2.13
CA ARG A 198 27.18 -8.29 -3.36
C ARG A 198 26.17 -7.14 -3.54
N ARG A 199 24.98 -7.26 -2.99
CA ARG A 199 23.89 -6.30 -3.15
C ARG A 199 23.19 -6.09 -1.81
N LEU A 200 22.92 -4.82 -1.49
CA LEU A 200 22.13 -4.41 -0.33
C LEU A 200 20.90 -3.64 -0.81
N ILE A 201 19.71 -4.10 -0.42
CA ILE A 201 18.44 -3.47 -0.75
C ILE A 201 17.80 -3.00 0.56
N LEU A 202 17.64 -1.68 0.71
CA LEU A 202 17.00 -1.08 1.88
C LEU A 202 15.49 -0.90 1.60
N ALA A 203 14.66 -1.74 2.21
CA ALA A 203 13.20 -1.73 2.10
C ALA A 203 12.52 -1.43 3.45
N GLY A 204 13.18 -0.63 4.30
CA GLY A 204 12.83 -0.36 5.69
C GLY A 204 11.62 0.54 5.93
N GLY A 205 10.80 0.82 4.91
CA GLY A 205 9.58 1.62 5.06
C GLY A 205 9.86 3.00 5.64
N LEU A 206 9.30 3.33 6.81
CA LEU A 206 9.49 4.61 7.49
C LEU A 206 10.90 4.84 8.05
N GLN A 207 11.75 3.82 8.10
CA GLN A 207 13.15 3.92 8.55
C GLN A 207 14.17 3.89 7.40
N ALA A 208 13.72 3.90 6.14
CA ALA A 208 14.62 3.75 4.99
C ALA A 208 15.70 4.85 4.94
N GLN A 209 15.37 6.09 5.31
CA GLN A 209 16.30 7.21 5.37
C GLN A 209 17.34 7.04 6.50
N GLU A 210 16.90 6.63 7.69
CA GLU A 210 17.79 6.34 8.82
C GLU A 210 18.76 5.21 8.46
N MET A 211 18.25 4.14 7.84
CA MET A 211 19.08 3.03 7.37
C MET A 211 20.11 3.49 6.32
N ALA A 212 19.72 4.31 5.36
CA ALA A 212 20.63 4.86 4.36
C ALA A 212 21.76 5.69 5.00
N ALA A 213 21.45 6.44 6.06
CA ALA A 213 22.43 7.24 6.78
C ALA A 213 23.46 6.38 7.57
N THR A 214 23.15 5.12 7.88
CA THR A 214 24.09 4.19 8.53
C THR A 214 24.98 3.41 7.57
N VAL A 215 24.81 3.60 6.26
CA VAL A 215 25.70 3.02 5.24
C VAL A 215 26.93 3.93 5.08
N HIS A 216 28.11 3.41 5.39
CA HIS A 216 29.35 4.17 5.33
C HIS A 216 29.60 4.73 3.92
N GLY A 217 29.89 6.03 3.84
CA GLY A 217 30.15 6.70 2.55
C GLY A 217 28.91 6.96 1.68
N PHE A 218 27.71 6.66 2.15
CA PHE A 218 26.49 7.03 1.42
C PHE A 218 26.30 8.55 1.46
N PRO A 219 26.15 9.25 0.31
CA PRO A 219 26.04 10.69 0.26
C PRO A 219 24.77 11.19 0.98
N ALA A 220 24.95 12.06 1.99
CA ALA A 220 23.82 12.56 2.79
C ALA A 220 22.84 13.41 1.93
N ASP A 221 23.32 14.10 0.89
CA ASP A 221 22.51 14.87 -0.05
C ASP A 221 21.61 13.99 -0.96
N ARG A 222 21.86 12.69 -1.00
CA ARG A 222 21.04 11.70 -1.71
C ARG A 222 19.94 11.11 -0.85
N ILE A 223 19.89 11.40 0.45
CA ILE A 223 18.85 10.93 1.36
C ILE A 223 17.73 11.99 1.36
N PRO A 224 16.56 11.71 0.74
CA PRO A 224 15.47 12.68 0.71
C PRO A 224 14.88 12.88 2.10
N ALA A 225 14.36 14.09 2.37
CA ALA A 225 13.59 14.34 3.58
C ALA A 225 12.35 13.43 3.66
N LEU A 226 12.02 12.99 4.87
CA LEU A 226 10.84 12.16 5.12
C LEU A 226 9.82 12.94 5.93
N HIS A 227 8.58 12.93 5.45
CA HIS A 227 7.42 13.47 6.16
C HIS A 227 6.44 12.35 6.46
N PHE A 228 5.83 12.35 7.63
CA PHE A 228 4.86 11.33 8.05
C PHE A 228 3.44 11.78 7.72
N GLY A 229 2.83 11.13 6.73
CA GLY A 229 1.43 11.33 6.37
C GLY A 229 0.53 10.32 7.06
N LYS A 230 0.00 10.67 8.24
CA LYS A 230 -0.96 9.83 8.97
C LYS A 230 -2.29 9.80 8.24
N GLY A 231 -2.89 8.63 8.17
CA GLY A 231 -4.23 8.42 7.64
C GLY A 231 -5.05 7.58 8.60
N SER A 232 -6.14 8.14 9.09
CA SER A 232 -7.05 7.50 10.05
C SER A 232 -8.19 6.80 9.33
N TYR A 233 -8.65 5.69 9.91
CA TYR A 233 -9.80 4.94 9.43
C TYR A 233 -10.85 4.83 10.54
N PHE A 234 -12.12 4.87 10.11
CA PHE A 234 -13.28 4.63 10.95
C PHE A 234 -14.03 3.42 10.41
N ALA A 235 -14.35 2.48 11.30
CA ALA A 235 -15.18 1.32 11.00
C ALA A 235 -16.66 1.68 11.09
N LEU A 236 -17.47 1.11 10.21
CA LEU A 236 -18.91 1.22 10.25
C LEU A 236 -19.49 0.17 11.20
N THR A 237 -20.32 0.59 12.12
CA THR A 237 -21.17 -0.32 12.90
C THR A 237 -22.42 -0.67 12.08
N GLY A 238 -22.64 -1.96 11.81
CA GLY A 238 -23.77 -2.42 11.01
C GLY A 238 -23.37 -2.96 9.64
N HIS A 239 -24.32 -3.01 8.71
CA HIS A 239 -24.13 -3.61 7.40
C HIS A 239 -23.38 -2.67 6.44
N ALA A 240 -22.48 -3.25 5.64
CA ALA A 240 -21.79 -2.54 4.58
C ALA A 240 -22.79 -2.02 3.52
N PRO A 241 -22.79 -0.71 3.20
CA PRO A 241 -23.78 -0.13 2.27
C PRO A 241 -23.46 -0.43 0.80
N PHE A 242 -22.21 -0.78 0.48
CA PHE A 242 -21.74 -0.98 -0.89
C PHE A 242 -20.97 -2.28 -1.04
N GLN A 243 -20.99 -2.85 -2.23
CA GLN A 243 -20.22 -4.04 -2.58
C GLN A 243 -18.85 -3.67 -3.17
N ARG A 244 -18.76 -2.52 -3.83
CA ARG A 244 -17.56 -2.02 -4.50
C ARG A 244 -16.84 -1.00 -3.65
N LEU A 245 -15.56 -0.77 -3.97
CA LEU A 245 -14.84 0.39 -3.45
C LEU A 245 -15.49 1.68 -3.95
N VAL A 246 -15.72 2.65 -3.07
CA VAL A 246 -16.31 3.94 -3.43
C VAL A 246 -15.36 5.06 -3.06
N TYR A 247 -14.94 5.82 -4.05
CA TYR A 247 -13.99 6.91 -3.90
C TYR A 247 -14.62 8.21 -4.41
N PRO A 248 -14.36 9.35 -3.76
CA PRO A 248 -14.66 10.64 -4.37
C PRO A 248 -13.67 10.94 -5.51
N PRO A 249 -13.94 11.90 -6.39
CA PRO A 249 -12.93 12.43 -7.29
C PRO A 249 -11.75 13.00 -6.49
N PRO A 250 -10.51 12.89 -7.01
CA PRO A 250 -9.34 13.42 -6.33
C PRO A 250 -9.45 14.92 -6.10
N ILE A 251 -9.07 15.35 -4.89
CA ILE A 251 -8.90 16.76 -4.54
C ILE A 251 -7.41 17.12 -4.52
N PRO A 252 -7.02 18.41 -4.68
CA PRO A 252 -5.63 18.80 -4.59
C PRO A 252 -4.95 18.29 -3.30
N GLY A 253 -3.86 17.54 -3.46
CA GLY A 253 -3.05 17.02 -2.35
C GLY A 253 -3.60 15.78 -1.63
N ALA A 254 -4.85 15.35 -1.88
CA ALA A 254 -5.45 14.19 -1.24
C ALA A 254 -6.42 13.44 -2.16
N LEU A 255 -6.75 12.20 -1.79
CA LEU A 255 -7.74 11.40 -2.50
C LEU A 255 -9.16 11.52 -1.90
N GLY A 256 -9.33 12.23 -0.78
CA GLY A 256 -10.58 12.28 -0.01
C GLY A 256 -10.79 11.03 0.84
N ILE A 257 -11.87 11.02 1.62
CA ILE A 257 -12.26 9.86 2.43
C ILE A 257 -12.94 8.83 1.52
N HIS A 258 -12.40 7.61 1.52
CA HIS A 258 -12.87 6.51 0.70
C HIS A 258 -13.73 5.55 1.51
N TYR A 259 -14.57 4.80 0.84
CA TYR A 259 -15.16 3.59 1.37
C TYR A 259 -14.41 2.37 0.85
N ARG A 260 -14.14 1.43 1.75
CA ARG A 260 -13.73 0.07 1.42
C ARG A 260 -14.46 -0.95 2.28
N ARG A 261 -14.56 -2.17 1.78
CA ARG A 261 -14.96 -3.36 2.55
C ARG A 261 -13.78 -4.33 2.52
N ASP A 262 -13.43 -4.91 3.68
CA ASP A 262 -12.46 -6.00 3.70
C ASP A 262 -13.09 -7.34 3.31
N LEU A 263 -12.26 -8.38 3.21
CA LEU A 263 -12.72 -9.72 2.84
C LEU A 263 -13.66 -10.35 3.87
N GLY A 264 -13.62 -9.89 5.13
CA GLY A 264 -14.55 -10.27 6.19
C GLY A 264 -15.89 -9.53 6.14
N GLY A 265 -16.05 -8.57 5.20
CA GLY A 265 -17.28 -7.78 5.07
C GLY A 265 -17.33 -6.52 5.92
N GLN A 266 -16.29 -6.22 6.72
CA GLN A 266 -16.25 -5.00 7.52
C GLN A 266 -16.05 -3.78 6.65
N ALA A 267 -17.00 -2.86 6.73
CA ALA A 267 -16.93 -1.57 6.04
C ALA A 267 -16.08 -0.57 6.82
N ARG A 268 -15.22 0.18 6.10
CA ARG A 268 -14.37 1.24 6.64
C ARG A 268 -14.39 2.46 5.77
N PHE A 269 -14.26 3.62 6.40
CA PHE A 269 -14.09 4.91 5.74
C PHE A 269 -12.73 5.49 6.09
N GLY A 270 -12.05 6.02 5.08
CA GLY A 270 -10.70 6.53 5.21
C GLY A 270 -9.80 6.06 4.06
N PRO A 271 -8.53 6.46 4.11
CA PRO A 271 -8.00 7.34 5.14
C PRO A 271 -8.18 8.81 4.79
N ASP A 272 -8.07 9.65 5.81
CA ASP A 272 -7.76 11.06 5.64
C ASP A 272 -6.25 11.30 5.44
N LEU A 273 -5.79 12.54 5.61
CA LEU A 273 -4.38 12.91 5.60
C LEU A 273 -4.11 13.98 6.64
N GLU A 274 -3.20 13.67 7.55
CA GLU A 274 -2.65 14.58 8.54
C GLU A 274 -1.14 14.43 8.57
N TYR A 275 -0.38 15.54 8.49
CA TYR A 275 1.05 15.50 8.69
C TYR A 275 1.38 15.53 10.18
N VAL A 276 2.22 14.59 10.62
CA VAL A 276 2.64 14.44 12.03
C VAL A 276 4.15 14.40 12.13
N ASP A 277 4.67 14.86 13.27
CA ASP A 277 6.12 14.92 13.50
C ASP A 277 6.68 13.62 14.10
N ALA A 278 5.80 12.75 14.60
CA ALA A 278 6.19 11.49 15.23
C ALA A 278 5.25 10.34 14.79
N LEU A 279 5.71 9.10 15.00
CA LEU A 279 4.92 7.90 14.70
C LEU A 279 3.81 7.71 15.75
N ASP A 280 2.67 8.32 15.52
CA ASP A 280 1.46 8.17 16.31
C ASP A 280 0.37 7.45 15.52
N TYR A 281 -0.07 6.30 16.01
CA TYR A 281 -1.08 5.45 15.37
C TYR A 281 -2.45 5.52 16.03
N GLN A 282 -2.64 6.41 17.00
CA GLN A 282 -3.94 6.60 17.65
C GLN A 282 -4.89 7.35 16.71
N VAL A 283 -6.11 6.87 16.59
CA VAL A 283 -7.17 7.58 15.85
C VAL A 283 -7.86 8.55 16.79
N ASP A 284 -7.87 9.84 16.47
CA ASP A 284 -8.57 10.85 17.22
C ASP A 284 -10.09 10.69 17.03
N PRO A 285 -10.87 10.34 18.09
CA PRO A 285 -12.31 10.19 17.99
C PRO A 285 -13.06 11.49 17.60
N GLN A 286 -12.47 12.66 17.85
CA GLN A 286 -13.09 13.95 17.52
C GLN A 286 -13.18 14.17 16.00
N ARG A 287 -12.37 13.46 15.21
CA ARG A 287 -12.43 13.51 13.74
C ARG A 287 -13.66 12.80 13.17
N MET A 288 -14.40 12.01 13.96
CA MET A 288 -15.55 11.25 13.52
C MET A 288 -16.57 12.14 12.77
N ARG A 289 -16.89 13.33 13.32
CA ARG A 289 -17.84 14.26 12.70
C ARG A 289 -17.39 14.70 11.29
N TYR A 290 -16.10 14.98 11.12
CA TYR A 290 -15.54 15.31 9.80
C TYR A 290 -15.73 14.15 8.81
N PHE A 291 -15.52 12.90 9.26
CA PHE A 291 -15.74 11.72 8.43
C PHE A 291 -17.21 11.55 8.08
N GLU A 292 -18.13 11.69 9.04
CA GLU A 292 -19.57 11.60 8.79
C GLU A 292 -20.05 12.63 7.77
N ASP A 293 -19.66 13.90 7.94
CA ASP A 293 -20.03 14.98 7.03
C ASP A 293 -19.51 14.74 5.60
N TYR A 294 -18.28 14.21 5.50
CA TYR A 294 -17.69 13.88 4.21
C TYR A 294 -18.39 12.70 3.53
N VAL A 295 -18.63 11.62 4.25
CA VAL A 295 -19.26 10.39 3.74
C VAL A 295 -20.70 10.66 3.30
N ARG A 296 -21.45 11.47 4.01
CA ARG A 296 -22.83 11.85 3.63
C ARG A 296 -22.94 12.59 2.30
N ARG A 297 -21.85 13.08 1.75
CA ARG A 297 -21.83 13.67 0.40
C ARG A 297 -22.20 12.63 -0.64
N PHE A 298 -21.68 11.40 -0.52
CA PHE A 298 -21.95 10.29 -1.46
C PHE A 298 -22.86 9.20 -0.88
N TRP A 299 -22.99 9.12 0.46
CA TRP A 299 -23.91 8.22 1.16
C TRP A 299 -24.75 8.95 2.23
N PRO A 300 -25.85 9.61 1.81
CA PRO A 300 -26.72 10.35 2.74
C PRO A 300 -27.35 9.48 3.83
N GLY A 301 -27.46 8.16 3.61
CA GLY A 301 -28.02 7.19 4.54
C GLY A 301 -27.12 6.79 5.71
N LEU A 302 -25.93 7.40 5.86
CA LEU A 302 -25.06 7.12 7.01
C LEU A 302 -25.75 7.55 8.33
N PRO A 303 -26.07 6.62 9.24
CA PRO A 303 -26.67 6.96 10.53
C PRO A 303 -25.70 7.78 11.40
N ASP A 304 -26.25 8.63 12.25
CA ASP A 304 -25.47 9.37 13.24
C ASP A 304 -24.79 8.42 14.24
N GLY A 305 -23.51 8.65 14.51
CA GLY A 305 -22.75 7.85 15.46
C GLY A 305 -22.47 6.40 15.01
N ALA A 306 -22.69 6.07 13.74
CA ALA A 306 -22.42 4.73 13.21
C ALA A 306 -20.94 4.46 12.95
N LEU A 307 -20.09 5.49 12.96
CA LEU A 307 -18.65 5.34 12.76
C LEU A 307 -17.95 5.21 14.12
N THR A 308 -16.97 4.32 14.19
CA THR A 308 -16.10 4.14 15.37
C THR A 308 -14.64 4.22 14.96
N PRO A 309 -13.75 4.84 15.76
CA PRO A 309 -12.31 4.80 15.49
C PRO A 309 -11.82 3.36 15.31
N ASP A 310 -11.00 3.12 14.27
CA ASP A 310 -10.45 1.79 14.00
C ASP A 310 -8.92 1.84 14.06
N TYR A 311 -8.22 2.02 12.96
CA TYR A 311 -6.77 2.10 12.95
C TYR A 311 -6.26 3.30 12.16
N ALA A 312 -4.97 3.61 12.36
CA ALA A 312 -4.26 4.56 11.52
C ALA A 312 -3.03 3.91 10.87
N GLY A 313 -2.69 4.39 9.70
CA GLY A 313 -1.44 4.09 9.01
C GLY A 313 -0.64 5.36 8.76
N ILE A 314 0.69 5.25 8.68
CA ILE A 314 1.57 6.37 8.36
C ILE A 314 2.24 6.10 7.02
N ARG A 315 2.09 7.04 6.08
CA ARG A 315 2.71 6.98 4.77
C ARG A 315 4.01 7.76 4.77
N PRO A 316 5.11 7.19 4.23
CA PRO A 316 6.30 7.98 3.93
C PRO A 316 5.99 8.95 2.78
N LYS A 317 6.18 10.24 3.03
CA LYS A 317 6.05 11.31 2.04
C LYS A 317 7.41 11.97 1.85
N LEU A 318 7.82 12.19 0.62
CA LEU A 318 9.10 12.82 0.29
C LEU A 318 8.95 14.32 -0.01
N HIS A 319 7.74 14.81 -0.11
CA HIS A 319 7.35 16.23 -0.34
C HIS A 319 5.84 16.42 -0.11
#